data_00c8456a149d5c52c9c382abb37c5570
#
_entry.id   00c8456a149d5c52c9c382abb37c5570
#
_cell.length_a   1.000
_cell.length_b   1.000
_cell.length_c   1.000
_cell.angle_alpha   90.00
_cell.angle_beta   90.00
_cell.angle_gamma   90.00
#
_symmetry.space_group_name_H-M   'P 1'
#
loop_
_entity.id
_entity.type
_entity.pdbx_description
1 polymer ?
#
loop_
_entity_poly.entity_id
_entity_poly.type
_entity_poly.pdbx_seq_one_letter_code
_entity_poly.pdbx_strand_id
1 'polypeptide(L)'
;EVVGIRRWIAMFVGLIGAMIVIRPDIDLGLGPMVILFGSIIWSASLLMAKKLTTTETNTSMTFWQAAGLIPATLIVSIPFLKLPNLDQLIICFLIAVTGTLTHFCLNAALARAEISSLLPLDYLRLIWSVSLGFVFFSEVPLNTIWIGSALIILATTYIAYRQVKRSKLTSKEINTNI
;
A
#
# COMPACT_ATOMS: atom_id res chain seq x y z
N GLU A 1 -6.42 -2.32 20.84
CA GLU A 1 -7.76 -2.46 20.24
C GLU A 1 -8.13 -3.94 20.20
N VAL A 2 -9.27 -4.32 20.79
CA VAL A 2 -9.76 -5.70 20.70
C VAL A 2 -10.37 -5.90 19.30
N VAL A 3 -9.68 -6.67 18.49
CA VAL A 3 -10.13 -7.00 17.13
C VAL A 3 -11.22 -8.06 17.21
N GLY A 4 -12.48 -7.69 16.90
CA GLY A 4 -13.61 -8.62 16.94
C GLY A 4 -13.50 -9.70 15.85
N ILE A 5 -14.05 -10.89 16.14
CA ILE A 5 -14.00 -12.09 15.26
C ILE A 5 -14.41 -11.80 13.81
N ARG A 6 -15.39 -10.93 13.58
CA ARG A 6 -15.84 -10.57 12.23
C ARG A 6 -14.79 -9.84 11.42
N ARG A 7 -13.87 -9.12 12.08
CA ARG A 7 -12.75 -8.44 11.41
C ARG A 7 -11.68 -9.46 11.00
N TRP A 8 -11.46 -10.47 11.84
CA TRP A 8 -10.60 -11.62 11.50
C TRP A 8 -11.12 -12.37 10.28
N ILE A 9 -12.44 -12.67 10.22
CA ILE A 9 -13.05 -13.33 9.06
C ILE A 9 -12.84 -12.50 7.79
N ALA A 10 -13.07 -11.18 7.84
CA ALA A 10 -12.87 -10.32 6.68
C ALA A 10 -11.39 -10.27 6.23
N MET A 11 -10.44 -10.28 7.18
CA MET A 11 -9.02 -10.38 6.87
C MET A 11 -8.68 -11.70 6.17
N PHE A 12 -9.22 -12.82 6.63
CA PHE A 12 -9.03 -14.13 5.98
C PHE A 12 -9.64 -14.18 4.58
N VAL A 13 -10.82 -13.59 4.36
CA VAL A 13 -11.43 -13.47 3.03
C VAL A 13 -10.55 -12.65 2.09
N GLY A 14 -10.01 -11.53 2.56
CA GLY A 14 -9.04 -10.73 1.80
C GLY A 14 -7.76 -11.49 1.47
N LEU A 15 -7.24 -12.28 2.41
CA LEU A 15 -6.07 -13.14 2.20
C LEU A 15 -6.34 -14.23 1.14
N ILE A 16 -7.52 -14.86 1.18
CA ILE A 16 -7.94 -15.83 0.14
C ILE A 16 -8.02 -15.13 -1.22
N GLY A 17 -8.58 -13.91 -1.28
CA GLY A 17 -8.59 -13.11 -2.50
C GLY A 17 -7.18 -12.85 -3.05
N ALA A 18 -6.22 -12.51 -2.20
CA ALA A 18 -4.82 -12.33 -2.59
C ALA A 18 -4.20 -13.63 -3.11
N MET A 19 -4.47 -14.76 -2.47
CA MET A 19 -4.00 -16.08 -2.92
C MET A 19 -4.56 -16.45 -4.31
N ILE A 20 -5.82 -16.13 -4.59
CA ILE A 20 -6.44 -16.35 -5.91
C ILE A 20 -5.74 -15.51 -7.00
N VAL A 21 -5.38 -14.25 -6.68
CA VAL A 21 -4.64 -13.37 -7.59
C VAL A 21 -3.24 -13.91 -7.88
N ILE A 22 -2.53 -14.38 -6.85
CA ILE A 22 -1.15 -14.89 -6.95
C ILE A 22 -1.08 -16.20 -7.76
N ARG A 23 -2.18 -16.99 -7.82
CA ARG A 23 -2.25 -18.27 -8.54
C ARG A 23 -1.08 -19.19 -8.18
N PRO A 24 -1.08 -19.82 -7.01
CA PRO A 24 0.02 -20.69 -6.55
C PRO A 24 0.25 -21.93 -7.42
N ASP A 25 -0.64 -22.23 -8.36
CA ASP A 25 -0.53 -23.37 -9.29
C ASP A 25 0.50 -23.17 -10.41
N ILE A 26 0.95 -21.94 -10.64
CA ILE A 26 1.94 -21.60 -11.65
C ILE A 26 3.26 -21.37 -10.93
N ASP A 27 4.13 -22.39 -10.97
CA ASP A 27 5.50 -22.41 -10.45
C ASP A 27 5.75 -21.33 -9.37
N LEU A 28 5.61 -21.72 -8.10
CA LEU A 28 5.92 -20.84 -6.98
C LEU A 28 7.42 -20.53 -6.95
N GLY A 29 7.87 -19.73 -7.92
CA GLY A 29 9.17 -19.10 -7.86
C GLY A 29 9.30 -18.30 -6.56
N LEU A 30 10.50 -17.91 -6.20
CA LEU A 30 10.78 -17.07 -5.01
C LEU A 30 10.02 -15.72 -5.04
N GLY A 31 9.59 -15.25 -6.23
CA GLY A 31 8.95 -13.96 -6.43
C GLY A 31 7.72 -13.69 -5.55
N PRO A 32 6.67 -14.52 -5.59
CA PRO A 32 5.47 -14.33 -4.76
C PRO A 32 5.76 -14.33 -3.26
N MET A 33 6.70 -15.17 -2.80
CA MET A 33 7.09 -15.20 -1.38
C MET A 33 7.79 -13.91 -0.95
N VAL A 34 8.66 -13.37 -1.80
CA VAL A 34 9.34 -12.09 -1.56
C VAL A 34 8.31 -10.95 -1.50
N ILE A 35 7.30 -10.95 -2.38
CA ILE A 35 6.23 -9.95 -2.37
C ILE A 35 5.41 -10.04 -1.09
N LEU A 36 5.04 -11.23 -0.63
CA LEU A 36 4.30 -11.41 0.63
C LEU A 36 5.11 -10.92 1.83
N PHE A 37 6.38 -11.26 1.90
CA PHE A 37 7.27 -10.76 2.95
C PHE A 37 7.44 -9.24 2.88
N GLY A 38 7.61 -8.69 1.68
CA GLY A 38 7.67 -7.25 1.45
C GLY A 38 6.39 -6.53 1.89
N SER A 39 5.22 -7.14 1.71
CA SER A 39 3.94 -6.55 2.15
C SER A 39 3.82 -6.45 3.67
N ILE A 40 4.40 -7.38 4.42
CA ILE A 40 4.46 -7.33 5.89
C ILE A 40 5.35 -6.16 6.34
N ILE A 41 6.53 -6.03 5.73
CA ILE A 41 7.46 -4.92 6.01
C ILE A 41 6.81 -3.59 5.67
N TRP A 42 6.13 -3.49 4.52
CA TRP A 42 5.41 -2.29 4.10
C TRP A 42 4.33 -1.90 5.10
N SER A 43 3.55 -2.87 5.58
CA SER A 43 2.50 -2.63 6.59
C SER A 43 3.07 -2.12 7.92
N ALA A 44 4.17 -2.71 8.38
CA ALA A 44 4.88 -2.25 9.57
C ALA A 44 5.42 -0.82 9.38
N SER A 45 6.00 -0.53 8.22
CA SER A 45 6.50 0.81 7.87
C SER A 45 5.39 1.86 7.87
N LEU A 46 4.20 1.51 7.35
CA LEU A 46 3.04 2.41 7.33
C LEU A 46 2.55 2.75 8.75
N LEU A 47 2.52 1.77 9.65
CA LEU A 47 2.18 1.97 11.06
C LEU A 47 3.20 2.86 11.77
N MET A 48 4.49 2.64 11.51
CA MET A 48 5.56 3.50 12.04
C MET A 48 5.45 4.92 11.49
N ALA A 49 5.24 5.09 10.19
CA ALA A 49 5.02 6.38 9.56
C ALA A 49 3.84 7.12 10.22
N LYS A 50 2.70 6.45 10.43
CA LYS A 50 1.56 7.05 11.15
C LYS A 50 1.92 7.52 12.55
N LYS A 51 2.71 6.76 13.28
CA LYS A 51 3.17 7.16 14.62
C LYS A 51 4.11 8.38 14.58
N LEU A 52 4.99 8.43 13.59
CA LEU A 52 5.92 9.55 13.41
C LEU A 52 5.22 10.86 13.01
N THR A 53 4.05 10.81 12.38
CA THR A 53 3.31 12.04 12.01
C THR A 53 2.94 12.92 13.21
N THR A 54 3.01 12.41 14.44
CA THR A 54 2.76 13.17 15.66
C THR A 54 3.97 13.99 16.13
N THR A 55 5.17 13.63 15.71
CA THR A 55 6.44 14.22 16.18
C THR A 55 7.24 14.87 15.06
N GLU A 56 7.05 14.40 13.83
CA GLU A 56 7.86 14.78 12.68
C GLU A 56 7.05 15.50 11.60
N THR A 57 7.70 16.38 10.84
CA THR A 57 7.09 17.03 9.69
C THR A 57 7.05 16.11 8.46
N ASN A 58 6.09 16.31 7.56
CA ASN A 58 5.98 15.53 6.32
C ASN A 58 7.27 15.58 5.49
N THR A 59 7.94 16.72 5.47
CA THR A 59 9.19 16.91 4.73
C THR A 59 10.33 16.11 5.35
N SER A 60 10.48 16.16 6.69
CA SER A 60 11.47 15.37 7.42
C SER A 60 11.26 13.88 7.18
N MET A 61 10.03 13.38 7.31
CA MET A 61 9.69 11.98 7.08
C MET A 61 10.03 11.54 5.67
N THR A 62 9.64 12.32 4.65
CA THR A 62 9.90 12.01 3.24
C THR A 62 11.40 12.00 2.94
N PHE A 63 12.13 12.98 3.48
CA PHE A 63 13.59 13.05 3.33
C PHE A 63 14.28 11.82 3.93
N TRP A 64 13.98 11.46 5.16
CA TRP A 64 14.62 10.33 5.83
C TRP A 64 14.22 8.97 5.22
N GLN A 65 13.00 8.84 4.70
CA GLN A 65 12.58 7.66 3.94
C GLN A 65 13.43 7.49 2.67
N ALA A 66 13.62 8.58 1.91
CA ALA A 66 14.45 8.55 0.71
C ALA A 66 15.94 8.33 1.05
N ALA A 67 16.48 9.09 2.02
CA ALA A 67 17.87 9.00 2.43
C ALA A 67 18.24 7.62 3.00
N GLY A 68 17.33 7.00 3.76
CA GLY A 68 17.54 5.67 4.33
C GLY A 68 17.57 4.55 3.30
N LEU A 69 16.87 4.72 2.16
CA LEU A 69 16.89 3.75 1.05
C LEU A 69 18.19 3.78 0.23
N ILE A 70 18.89 4.93 0.18
CA ILE A 70 20.09 5.10 -0.65
C ILE A 70 21.17 4.07 -0.32
N PRO A 71 21.62 3.87 0.94
CA PRO A 71 22.70 2.93 1.21
C PRO A 71 22.32 1.49 0.89
N ALA A 72 21.08 1.08 1.19
CA ALA A 72 20.62 -0.27 0.94
C ALA A 72 20.52 -0.57 -0.57
N THR A 73 19.94 0.33 -1.34
CA THR A 73 19.81 0.17 -2.80
C THR A 73 21.18 0.29 -3.49
N LEU A 74 22.07 1.15 -3.02
CA LEU A 74 23.41 1.28 -3.55
C LEU A 74 24.19 -0.02 -3.41
N ILE A 75 24.20 -0.64 -2.23
CA ILE A 75 24.92 -1.91 -1.99
C ILE A 75 24.42 -3.00 -2.94
N VAL A 76 23.09 -3.12 -3.11
CA VAL A 76 22.50 -4.15 -3.97
C VAL A 76 22.77 -3.86 -5.46
N SER A 77 22.89 -2.58 -5.85
CA SER A 77 23.07 -2.19 -7.25
C SER A 77 24.53 -2.25 -7.74
N ILE A 78 25.53 -2.26 -6.84
CA ILE A 78 26.97 -2.27 -7.20
C ILE A 78 27.30 -3.30 -8.30
N PRO A 79 26.88 -4.58 -8.21
CA PRO A 79 27.22 -5.59 -9.22
C PRO A 79 26.59 -5.35 -10.61
N PHE A 80 25.53 -4.54 -10.66
CA PHE A 80 24.75 -4.27 -11.87
C PHE A 80 24.90 -2.82 -12.37
N LEU A 81 25.82 -2.07 -11.81
CA LEU A 81 25.98 -0.65 -12.08
C LEU A 81 26.39 -0.45 -13.55
N LYS A 82 25.49 0.17 -14.30
CA LYS A 82 25.76 0.64 -15.67
C LYS A 82 25.44 2.12 -15.71
N LEU A 83 26.27 2.89 -16.39
CA LEU A 83 26.00 4.32 -16.60
C LEU A 83 24.76 4.46 -17.48
N PRO A 84 23.71 5.13 -17.01
CA PRO A 84 22.49 5.33 -17.79
C PRO A 84 22.73 6.29 -18.94
N ASN A 85 22.09 6.04 -20.07
CA ASN A 85 21.98 6.99 -21.18
C ASN A 85 21.10 8.18 -20.78
N LEU A 86 21.18 9.27 -21.55
CA LEU A 86 20.42 10.49 -21.26
C LEU A 86 18.90 10.24 -21.12
N ASP A 87 18.33 9.44 -22.02
CA ASP A 87 16.90 9.09 -21.97
C ASP A 87 16.53 8.32 -20.71
N GLN A 88 17.37 7.35 -20.30
CA GLN A 88 17.21 6.62 -19.07
C GLN A 88 17.30 7.53 -17.84
N LEU A 89 18.20 8.51 -17.88
CA LEU A 89 18.37 9.46 -16.78
C LEU A 89 17.15 10.38 -16.64
N ILE A 90 16.53 10.79 -17.75
CA ILE A 90 15.27 11.55 -17.74
C ILE A 90 14.14 10.73 -17.13
N ILE A 91 14.01 9.46 -17.54
CA ILE A 91 13.01 8.55 -16.99
C ILE A 91 13.24 8.32 -15.49
N CYS A 92 14.47 8.08 -15.06
CA CYS A 92 14.82 7.93 -13.64
C CYS A 92 14.47 9.19 -12.85
N PHE A 93 14.74 10.37 -13.39
CA PHE A 93 14.38 11.64 -12.77
C PHE A 93 12.85 11.78 -12.59
N LEU A 94 12.07 11.46 -13.61
CA LEU A 94 10.62 11.49 -13.54
C LEU A 94 10.08 10.52 -12.49
N ILE A 95 10.63 9.30 -12.43
CA ILE A 95 10.28 8.30 -11.41
C ILE A 95 10.63 8.82 -10.01
N ALA A 96 11.79 9.44 -9.84
CA ALA A 96 12.21 9.97 -8.55
C ALA A 96 11.30 11.11 -8.07
N VAL A 97 10.94 12.04 -8.96
CA VAL A 97 10.04 13.16 -8.64
C VAL A 97 8.64 12.65 -8.28
N THR A 98 8.06 11.78 -9.11
CA THR A 98 6.71 11.24 -8.85
C THR A 98 6.68 10.36 -7.61
N GLY A 99 7.71 9.56 -7.36
CA GLY A 99 7.85 8.74 -6.16
C GLY A 99 7.96 9.59 -4.90
N THR A 100 8.81 10.62 -4.91
CA THR A 100 8.97 11.54 -3.77
C THR A 100 7.67 12.29 -3.48
N LEU A 101 6.98 12.77 -4.52
CA LEU A 101 5.68 13.44 -4.38
C LEU A 101 4.64 12.50 -3.79
N THR A 102 4.61 11.24 -4.22
CA THR A 102 3.70 10.22 -3.69
C THR A 102 3.93 9.99 -2.19
N HIS A 103 5.19 9.83 -1.76
CA HIS A 103 5.53 9.68 -0.33
C HIS A 103 5.18 10.92 0.48
N PHE A 104 5.43 12.10 -0.05
CA PHE A 104 5.07 13.37 0.60
C PHE A 104 3.54 13.49 0.80
N CYS A 105 2.76 13.20 -0.24
CA CYS A 105 1.30 13.20 -0.18
C CYS A 105 0.76 12.14 0.78
N LEU A 106 1.36 10.94 0.79
CA LEU A 106 0.99 9.85 1.70
C LEU A 106 1.24 10.25 3.17
N ASN A 107 2.42 10.80 3.48
CA ASN A 107 2.75 11.28 4.82
C ASN A 107 1.79 12.41 5.25
N ALA A 108 1.46 13.33 4.34
CA ALA A 108 0.49 14.39 4.60
C ALA A 108 -0.93 13.86 4.86
N ALA A 109 -1.34 12.82 4.14
CA ALA A 109 -2.63 12.15 4.35
C ALA A 109 -2.66 11.41 5.69
N LEU A 110 -1.59 10.67 6.02
CA LEU A 110 -1.44 9.98 7.30
C LEU A 110 -1.45 10.94 8.49
N ALA A 111 -0.93 12.15 8.33
CA ALA A 111 -0.97 13.16 9.39
C ALA A 111 -2.40 13.65 9.69
N ARG A 112 -3.27 13.70 8.67
CA ARG A 112 -4.62 14.31 8.76
C ARG A 112 -5.76 13.32 8.92
N ALA A 113 -5.55 12.06 8.55
CA ALA A 113 -6.59 11.04 8.53
C ALA A 113 -6.15 9.75 9.21
N GLU A 114 -7.12 8.97 9.69
CA GLU A 114 -6.86 7.61 10.18
C GLU A 114 -6.52 6.69 9.01
N ILE A 115 -5.62 5.73 9.23
CA ILE A 115 -5.20 4.74 8.21
C ILE A 115 -6.42 4.03 7.61
N SER A 116 -7.40 3.70 8.44
CA SER A 116 -8.63 3.02 8.02
C SER A 116 -9.49 3.79 7.03
N SER A 117 -9.44 5.12 7.03
CA SER A 117 -10.15 5.95 6.07
C SER A 117 -9.38 6.11 4.75
N LEU A 118 -8.06 5.87 4.76
CA LEU A 118 -7.22 5.91 3.57
C LEU A 118 -7.23 4.59 2.78
N LEU A 119 -7.44 3.45 3.46
CA LEU A 119 -7.46 2.13 2.82
C LEU A 119 -8.40 2.02 1.62
N PRO A 120 -9.65 2.53 1.64
CA PRO A 120 -10.51 2.47 0.46
C PRO A 120 -9.98 3.24 -0.74
N LEU A 121 -9.21 4.31 -0.53
CA LEU A 121 -8.60 5.10 -1.60
C LEU A 121 -7.45 4.34 -2.28
N ASP A 122 -6.80 3.43 -1.58
CA ASP A 122 -5.72 2.60 -2.13
C ASP A 122 -6.21 1.67 -3.25
N TYR A 123 -7.53 1.36 -3.29
CA TYR A 123 -8.11 0.59 -4.41
C TYR A 123 -8.19 1.36 -5.73
N LEU A 124 -8.19 2.70 -5.69
CA LEU A 124 -8.09 3.49 -6.91
C LEU A 124 -6.77 3.19 -7.65
N ARG A 125 -5.72 2.86 -6.89
CA ARG A 125 -4.44 2.41 -7.44
C ARG A 125 -4.60 1.15 -8.29
N LEU A 126 -5.42 0.19 -7.87
CA LEU A 126 -5.68 -1.02 -8.64
C LEU A 126 -6.35 -0.70 -9.98
N ILE A 127 -7.36 0.19 -9.97
CA ILE A 127 -8.07 0.62 -11.18
C ILE A 127 -7.08 1.29 -12.15
N TRP A 128 -6.27 2.22 -11.66
CA TRP A 128 -5.26 2.88 -12.48
C TRP A 128 -4.20 1.91 -13.00
N SER A 129 -3.72 0.99 -12.17
CA SER A 129 -2.72 -0.01 -12.57
C SER A 129 -3.23 -0.90 -13.70
N VAL A 130 -4.46 -1.42 -13.58
CA VAL A 130 -5.09 -2.25 -14.62
C VAL A 130 -5.33 -1.45 -15.90
N SER A 131 -5.82 -0.21 -15.79
CA SER A 131 -6.07 0.65 -16.95
C SER A 131 -4.79 0.99 -17.71
N LEU A 132 -3.73 1.33 -17.00
CA LEU A 132 -2.43 1.64 -17.60
C LEU A 132 -1.78 0.38 -18.20
N GLY A 133 -1.87 -0.77 -17.54
CA GLY A 133 -1.41 -2.05 -18.07
C GLY A 133 -2.10 -2.40 -19.39
N PHE A 134 -3.41 -2.20 -19.47
CA PHE A 134 -4.17 -2.42 -20.69
C PHE A 134 -3.79 -1.43 -21.80
N VAL A 135 -3.72 -0.14 -21.50
CA VAL A 135 -3.47 0.91 -22.52
C VAL A 135 -2.05 0.87 -23.06
N PHE A 136 -1.04 0.71 -22.20
CA PHE A 136 0.37 0.79 -22.61
C PHE A 136 1.00 -0.55 -22.97
N PHE A 137 0.53 -1.63 -22.38
CA PHE A 137 1.14 -2.97 -22.57
C PHE A 137 0.20 -3.96 -23.24
N SER A 138 -1.07 -3.56 -23.53
CA SER A 138 -2.11 -4.45 -24.09
C SER A 138 -2.33 -5.71 -23.22
N GLU A 139 -2.07 -5.61 -21.93
CA GLU A 139 -2.25 -6.70 -20.98
C GLU A 139 -3.73 -6.84 -20.64
N VAL A 140 -4.33 -7.99 -21.00
CA VAL A 140 -5.70 -8.31 -20.58
C VAL A 140 -5.65 -9.07 -19.24
N PRO A 141 -6.21 -8.51 -18.16
CA PRO A 141 -6.22 -9.18 -16.87
C PRO A 141 -6.96 -10.53 -16.95
N LEU A 142 -6.37 -11.56 -16.37
CA LEU A 142 -7.00 -12.87 -16.26
C LEU A 142 -8.25 -12.81 -15.38
N ASN A 143 -9.24 -13.66 -15.63
CA ASN A 143 -10.48 -13.71 -14.85
C ASN A 143 -10.23 -13.93 -13.35
N THR A 144 -9.17 -14.63 -12.98
CA THR A 144 -8.75 -14.82 -11.58
C THR A 144 -8.36 -13.50 -10.89
N ILE A 145 -7.78 -12.55 -11.63
CA ILE A 145 -7.44 -11.22 -11.10
C ILE A 145 -8.73 -10.45 -10.75
N TRP A 146 -9.75 -10.51 -11.59
CA TRP A 146 -11.04 -9.87 -11.34
C TRP A 146 -11.73 -10.45 -10.10
N ILE A 147 -11.77 -11.79 -9.97
CA ILE A 147 -12.39 -12.47 -8.83
C ILE A 147 -11.64 -12.16 -7.53
N GLY A 148 -10.32 -12.31 -7.53
CA GLY A 148 -9.49 -12.04 -6.35
C GLY A 148 -9.54 -10.58 -5.93
N SER A 149 -9.49 -9.64 -6.88
CA SER A 149 -9.61 -8.20 -6.61
C SER A 149 -10.97 -7.84 -6.03
N ALA A 150 -12.07 -8.41 -6.55
CA ALA A 150 -13.40 -8.19 -5.99
C ALA A 150 -13.50 -8.66 -4.54
N LEU A 151 -12.95 -9.83 -4.20
CA LEU A 151 -12.91 -10.33 -2.83
C LEU A 151 -12.10 -9.42 -1.90
N ILE A 152 -10.94 -8.93 -2.35
CA ILE A 152 -10.11 -8.01 -1.59
C ILE A 152 -10.87 -6.70 -1.34
N ILE A 153 -11.46 -6.11 -2.38
CA ILE A 153 -12.23 -4.86 -2.28
C ILE A 153 -13.40 -5.00 -1.31
N LEU A 154 -14.18 -6.08 -1.42
CA LEU A 154 -15.30 -6.34 -0.53
C LEU A 154 -14.87 -6.52 0.92
N ALA A 155 -13.83 -7.32 1.17
CA ALA A 155 -13.31 -7.58 2.51
C ALA A 155 -12.84 -6.29 3.19
N THR A 156 -12.07 -5.50 2.49
CA THR A 156 -11.46 -4.28 3.04
C THR A 156 -12.46 -3.12 3.14
N THR A 157 -13.38 -2.97 2.19
CA THR A 157 -14.50 -2.01 2.30
C THR A 157 -15.37 -2.34 3.51
N TYR A 158 -15.64 -3.61 3.76
CA TYR A 158 -16.37 -4.04 4.95
C TYR A 158 -15.64 -3.68 6.24
N ILE A 159 -14.32 -3.91 6.31
CA ILE A 159 -13.49 -3.54 7.46
C ILE A 159 -13.54 -2.02 7.68
N ALA A 160 -13.31 -1.22 6.64
CA ALA A 160 -13.32 0.23 6.70
C ALA A 160 -14.69 0.79 7.14
N TYR A 161 -15.79 0.30 6.55
CA TYR A 161 -17.14 0.70 6.93
C TYR A 161 -17.42 0.46 8.42
N ARG A 162 -17.03 -0.71 8.93
CA ARG A 162 -17.22 -1.03 10.34
C ARG A 162 -16.40 -0.17 11.29
N GLN A 163 -15.20 0.20 10.87
CA GLN A 163 -14.31 1.04 11.69
C GLN A 163 -14.88 2.45 11.84
N VAL A 164 -15.34 3.05 10.74
CA VAL A 164 -16.01 4.37 10.75
C VAL A 164 -17.27 4.35 11.61
N LYS A 165 -18.08 3.29 11.51
CA LYS A 165 -19.29 3.15 12.34
C LYS A 165 -18.96 3.08 13.85
N ARG A 166 -17.90 2.38 14.22
CA ARG A 166 -17.48 2.23 15.61
C ARG A 166 -16.93 3.54 16.19
N SER A 167 -16.11 4.25 15.43
CA SER A 167 -15.58 5.57 15.81
C SER A 167 -16.71 6.58 16.08
N LYS A 168 -17.74 6.61 15.23
CA LYS A 168 -18.92 7.46 15.42
C LYS A 168 -19.73 7.14 16.70
N LEU A 169 -19.83 5.88 17.07
CA LEU A 169 -20.54 5.45 18.29
C LEU A 169 -19.77 5.88 19.53
N THR A 170 -18.47 5.67 19.57
CA THR A 170 -17.61 6.08 20.69
C THR A 170 -17.61 7.60 20.88
N SER A 171 -17.56 8.38 19.80
CA SER A 171 -17.65 9.85 19.85
C SER A 171 -19.02 10.33 20.38
N LYS A 172 -20.09 9.61 20.06
CA LYS A 172 -21.45 9.95 20.54
C LYS A 172 -21.64 9.64 22.02
N GLU A 173 -21.06 8.54 22.52
CA GLU A 173 -21.08 8.18 23.93
C GLU A 173 -20.30 9.18 24.79
N ILE A 174 -19.17 9.66 24.32
CA ILE A 174 -18.37 10.70 25.03
C ILE A 174 -19.16 12.01 25.14
N ASN A 175 -19.81 12.43 24.05
CA ASN A 175 -20.60 13.68 24.06
C ASN A 175 -21.92 13.60 24.85
N THR A 176 -22.40 12.41 25.18
CA THR A 176 -23.65 12.22 25.96
C THR A 176 -23.35 12.19 27.47
N ASN A 177 -22.09 11.94 27.85
CA ASN A 177 -21.63 11.83 29.24
C ASN A 177 -20.94 13.11 29.77
N ILE A 178 -20.92 14.19 28.98
CA ILE A 178 -20.49 15.54 29.34
C ILE A 178 -21.74 16.42 29.46
#